data_94dd53a20601cb98876a06e7e3242026
#
_entry.id   94dd53a20601cb98876a06e7e3242026
#
_cell.length_a   1.000
_cell.length_b   1.000
_cell.length_c   1.000
_cell.angle_alpha   90.00
_cell.angle_beta   90.00
_cell.angle_gamma   90.00
#
_symmetry.space_group_name_H-M   'P 1'
#
loop_
_entity.id
_entity.type
_entity.pdbx_description
1 polymer ?
#
loop_
_entity_poly.entity_id
_entity_poly.type
_entity_poly.pdbx_seq_one_letter_code
_entity_poly.pdbx_strand_id
1 'polypeptide(L)'
;MNKTLRKAIIAGNWKMNNTPSQTTALINEMKPLVADADCEVVLCVPFVDVPAAVEAAKGSNIKIGAENVHFKDSGAFTGEVSADMLVELGVEYVVIGHSERRTYFGETDQTVNLRTLKALEKGLKPIICVGETLEQRELGYTETLLKYQTKMALTNVTADQLKNVVIAYEPIWAIGTGKTATADQADEGNGYVRAAIAEAYGADVAETVTIQNGGSMNAKNADELTSKVNVDGGLIGGASLKAEDFSIIVKAASK
;
A
#
# COMPACT_ATOMS: atom_id res chain seq x y z
N MET A 1 -13.21 -9.70 -5.88
CA MET A 1 -12.79 -8.47 -6.62
C MET A 1 -13.44 -8.40 -8.00
N ASN A 2 -13.77 -7.20 -8.48
CA ASN A 2 -14.21 -6.99 -9.87
C ASN A 2 -13.00 -6.69 -10.78
N LYS A 3 -12.40 -7.73 -11.36
CA LYS A 3 -11.17 -7.62 -12.18
C LYS A 3 -11.33 -6.87 -13.49
N THR A 4 -12.56 -6.65 -13.95
CA THR A 4 -12.79 -5.85 -15.17
C THR A 4 -12.66 -4.35 -14.92
N LEU A 5 -12.83 -3.92 -13.68
CA LEU A 5 -12.77 -2.51 -13.28
C LEU A 5 -11.53 -2.17 -12.45
N ARG A 6 -11.00 -3.13 -11.68
CA ARG A 6 -9.89 -2.94 -10.75
C ARG A 6 -8.74 -3.90 -11.03
N LYS A 7 -7.53 -3.39 -10.97
CA LYS A 7 -6.32 -4.21 -11.06
C LYS A 7 -5.91 -4.69 -9.66
N ALA A 8 -5.62 -5.98 -9.54
CA ALA A 8 -5.04 -6.50 -8.31
C ALA A 8 -3.60 -5.97 -8.15
N ILE A 9 -3.25 -5.54 -6.94
CA ILE A 9 -1.90 -5.05 -6.62
C ILE A 9 -1.40 -5.75 -5.36
N ILE A 10 -0.28 -6.45 -5.46
CA ILE A 10 0.44 -7.00 -4.31
C ILE A 10 1.69 -6.16 -4.09
N ALA A 11 1.70 -5.41 -3.00
CA ALA A 11 2.80 -4.54 -2.62
C ALA A 11 3.50 -5.08 -1.37
N GLY A 12 4.80 -5.36 -1.46
CA GLY A 12 5.64 -5.64 -0.30
C GLY A 12 6.01 -4.35 0.41
N ASN A 13 5.72 -4.22 1.69
CA ASN A 13 6.25 -3.18 2.56
C ASN A 13 7.38 -3.81 3.40
N TRP A 14 8.61 -3.56 3.00
CA TRP A 14 9.77 -4.18 3.63
C TRP A 14 10.09 -3.61 5.00
N LYS A 15 9.56 -2.41 5.28
CA LYS A 15 9.84 -1.69 6.52
C LYS A 15 11.35 -1.49 6.68
N MET A 16 11.86 -1.42 7.91
CA MET A 16 13.29 -1.24 8.18
C MET A 16 14.02 -2.60 8.13
N ASN A 17 14.08 -3.21 6.93
CA ASN A 17 14.77 -4.49 6.70
C ASN A 17 15.59 -4.42 5.42
N ASN A 18 16.57 -5.30 5.36
CA ASN A 18 17.56 -5.47 4.29
C ASN A 18 18.59 -4.32 4.19
N THR A 19 19.69 -4.67 3.58
CA THR A 19 20.73 -3.76 3.10
C THR A 19 20.72 -3.77 1.58
N PRO A 20 21.36 -2.83 0.87
CA PRO A 20 21.35 -2.80 -0.60
C PRO A 20 21.77 -4.12 -1.28
N SER A 21 22.74 -4.84 -0.71
CA SER A 21 23.16 -6.15 -1.26
C SER A 21 22.12 -7.23 -1.02
N GLN A 22 21.47 -7.25 0.15
CA GLN A 22 20.38 -8.20 0.44
C GLN A 22 19.14 -7.89 -0.40
N THR A 23 18.83 -6.62 -0.63
CA THR A 23 17.78 -6.14 -1.53
C THR A 23 17.98 -6.66 -2.95
N THR A 24 19.19 -6.50 -3.50
CA THR A 24 19.52 -7.03 -4.83
C THR A 24 19.35 -8.56 -4.90
N ALA A 25 19.83 -9.28 -3.89
CA ALA A 25 19.70 -10.73 -3.85
C ALA A 25 18.24 -11.19 -3.81
N LEU A 26 17.43 -10.60 -2.93
CA LEU A 26 16.02 -10.96 -2.75
C LEU A 26 15.18 -10.65 -4.00
N ILE A 27 15.39 -9.50 -4.63
CA ILE A 27 14.69 -9.15 -5.88
C ILE A 27 15.05 -10.12 -6.99
N ASN A 28 16.33 -10.48 -7.15
CA ASN A 28 16.75 -11.46 -8.15
C ASN A 28 16.15 -12.85 -7.91
N GLU A 29 15.96 -13.26 -6.66
CA GLU A 29 15.26 -14.49 -6.30
C GLU A 29 13.76 -14.40 -6.64
N MET A 30 13.10 -13.25 -6.40
CA MET A 30 11.69 -13.04 -6.67
C MET A 30 11.35 -12.99 -8.17
N LYS A 31 12.21 -12.39 -9.00
CA LYS A 31 11.94 -12.15 -10.43
C LYS A 31 11.36 -13.37 -11.17
N PRO A 32 12.01 -14.55 -11.16
CA PRO A 32 11.48 -15.71 -11.88
C PRO A 32 10.18 -16.25 -11.26
N LEU A 33 9.95 -16.04 -9.96
CA LEU A 33 8.79 -16.56 -9.24
C LEU A 33 7.49 -15.79 -9.52
N VAL A 34 7.62 -14.53 -9.94
CA VAL A 34 6.50 -13.61 -10.19
C VAL A 34 6.40 -13.15 -11.65
N ALA A 35 7.22 -13.71 -12.55
CA ALA A 35 7.31 -13.28 -13.95
C ALA A 35 5.96 -13.35 -14.69
N ASP A 36 5.15 -14.36 -14.41
CA ASP A 36 3.87 -14.62 -15.05
C ASP A 36 2.67 -14.06 -14.27
N ALA A 37 2.92 -13.12 -13.32
CA ALA A 37 1.85 -12.53 -12.52
C ALA A 37 0.91 -11.68 -13.37
N ASP A 38 -0.40 -11.92 -13.24
CA ASP A 38 -1.46 -11.11 -13.85
C ASP A 38 -1.81 -9.87 -13.00
N CYS A 39 -1.43 -9.89 -11.72
CA CYS A 39 -1.52 -8.72 -10.84
C CYS A 39 -0.28 -7.83 -10.95
N GLU A 40 -0.39 -6.59 -10.46
CA GLU A 40 0.76 -5.70 -10.33
C GLU A 40 1.59 -6.07 -9.08
N VAL A 41 2.89 -6.23 -9.27
CA VAL A 41 3.84 -6.60 -8.21
C VAL A 41 4.69 -5.38 -7.86
N VAL A 42 4.61 -4.93 -6.61
CA VAL A 42 5.31 -3.74 -6.11
C VAL A 42 6.16 -4.11 -4.92
N LEU A 43 7.36 -3.56 -4.82
CA LEU A 43 8.22 -3.67 -3.64
C LEU A 43 8.53 -2.27 -3.10
N CYS A 44 7.96 -1.94 -1.96
CA CYS A 44 8.25 -0.70 -1.23
C CYS A 44 9.39 -0.98 -0.26
N VAL A 45 10.51 -0.30 -0.50
CA VAL A 45 11.79 -0.54 0.18
C VAL A 45 12.28 0.70 0.92
N PRO A 46 13.15 0.57 1.94
CA PRO A 46 13.82 1.69 2.58
C PRO A 46 14.54 2.59 1.57
N PHE A 47 14.62 3.90 1.85
CA PHE A 47 15.26 4.86 0.93
C PHE A 47 16.69 4.47 0.52
N VAL A 48 17.45 3.91 1.45
CA VAL A 48 18.85 3.47 1.20
C VAL A 48 18.93 2.35 0.17
N ASP A 49 17.86 1.57 0.02
CA ASP A 49 17.78 0.42 -0.86
C ASP A 49 17.20 0.75 -2.24
N VAL A 50 16.56 1.91 -2.39
CA VAL A 50 15.88 2.30 -3.64
C VAL A 50 16.78 2.19 -4.88
N PRO A 51 18.03 2.72 -4.90
CA PRO A 51 18.88 2.60 -6.08
C PRO A 51 19.19 1.15 -6.44
N ALA A 52 19.48 0.31 -5.44
CA ALA A 52 19.78 -1.11 -5.64
C ALA A 52 18.54 -1.89 -6.11
N ALA A 53 17.37 -1.56 -5.54
CA ALA A 53 16.10 -2.18 -5.91
C ALA A 53 15.70 -1.88 -7.36
N VAL A 54 15.79 -0.60 -7.76
CA VAL A 54 15.47 -0.18 -9.13
C VAL A 54 16.39 -0.87 -10.13
N GLU A 55 17.69 -0.93 -9.86
CA GLU A 55 18.63 -1.62 -10.75
C GLU A 55 18.33 -3.13 -10.82
N ALA A 56 18.10 -3.78 -9.68
CA ALA A 56 17.80 -5.22 -9.63
C ALA A 56 16.47 -5.57 -10.32
N ALA A 57 15.47 -4.69 -10.28
CA ALA A 57 14.16 -4.91 -10.89
C ALA A 57 14.13 -4.74 -12.41
N LYS A 58 15.18 -4.17 -13.02
CA LYS A 58 15.23 -3.98 -14.48
C LYS A 58 14.96 -5.26 -15.26
N GLY A 59 14.16 -5.12 -16.32
CA GLY A 59 13.78 -6.23 -17.19
C GLY A 59 12.79 -7.23 -16.58
N SER A 60 12.15 -6.86 -15.45
CA SER A 60 11.07 -7.64 -14.83
C SER A 60 9.76 -6.86 -14.78
N ASN A 61 8.70 -7.51 -14.31
CA ASN A 61 7.40 -6.90 -14.04
C ASN A 61 7.28 -6.27 -12.64
N ILE A 62 8.36 -6.31 -11.83
CA ILE A 62 8.38 -5.76 -10.48
C ILE A 62 8.54 -4.23 -10.55
N LYS A 63 7.63 -3.51 -9.88
CA LYS A 63 7.67 -2.08 -9.68
C LYS A 63 8.30 -1.74 -8.34
N ILE A 64 9.04 -0.64 -8.27
CA ILE A 64 9.65 -0.19 -7.01
C ILE A 64 8.87 0.95 -6.43
N GLY A 65 8.64 0.86 -5.12
CA GLY A 65 8.04 1.88 -4.28
C GLY A 65 8.99 2.33 -3.19
N ALA A 66 8.68 3.48 -2.61
CA ALA A 66 9.30 3.98 -1.39
C ALA A 66 8.32 3.86 -0.21
N GLU A 67 8.83 3.87 1.02
CA GLU A 67 8.05 3.70 2.24
C GLU A 67 7.56 5.03 2.85
N ASN A 68 7.95 6.15 2.26
CA ASN A 68 7.53 7.50 2.62
C ASN A 68 7.96 8.51 1.55
N VAL A 69 7.44 9.74 1.65
CA VAL A 69 7.84 10.91 0.86
C VAL A 69 7.54 12.19 1.65
N HIS A 70 8.37 13.22 1.52
CA HIS A 70 8.04 14.53 2.08
C HIS A 70 7.16 15.35 1.12
N PHE A 71 6.31 16.23 1.66
CA PHE A 71 5.39 17.06 0.87
C PHE A 71 5.99 18.39 0.37
N LYS A 72 7.27 18.65 0.64
CA LYS A 72 8.02 19.80 0.07
C LYS A 72 8.99 19.31 -0.98
N ASP A 73 9.23 20.16 -1.99
CA ASP A 73 10.17 19.84 -3.07
C ASP A 73 11.62 19.91 -2.58
N SER A 74 11.93 20.83 -1.66
CA SER A 74 13.26 21.02 -1.08
C SER A 74 13.18 21.85 0.20
N GLY A 75 14.30 21.99 0.92
CA GLY A 75 14.39 22.90 2.06
C GLY A 75 15.08 22.31 3.29
N ALA A 76 14.90 22.99 4.43
CA ALA A 76 15.50 22.62 5.71
C ALA A 76 14.69 21.50 6.39
N PHE A 77 14.71 20.29 5.82
CA PHE A 77 14.02 19.11 6.27
C PHE A 77 15.01 17.95 6.40
N THR A 78 15.97 18.09 7.30
CA THR A 78 17.06 17.12 7.49
C THR A 78 16.54 15.70 7.68
N GLY A 79 16.98 14.77 6.82
CA GLY A 79 16.58 13.36 6.84
C GLY A 79 15.38 13.01 5.95
N GLU A 80 14.65 13.99 5.42
CA GLU A 80 13.52 13.76 4.53
C GLU A 80 13.96 13.57 3.06
N VAL A 81 13.12 12.87 2.30
CA VAL A 81 13.29 12.61 0.86
C VAL A 81 12.11 13.21 0.10
N SER A 82 12.40 14.03 -0.92
CA SER A 82 11.36 14.65 -1.75
C SER A 82 10.86 13.71 -2.85
N ALA A 83 9.69 14.02 -3.40
CA ALA A 83 9.13 13.26 -4.51
C ALA A 83 10.02 13.32 -5.77
N ASP A 84 10.65 14.46 -6.05
CA ASP A 84 11.57 14.61 -7.20
C ASP A 84 12.77 13.67 -7.07
N MET A 85 13.34 13.49 -5.86
CA MET A 85 14.42 12.54 -5.62
C MET A 85 13.99 11.09 -5.91
N LEU A 86 12.75 10.72 -5.56
CA LEU A 86 12.23 9.38 -5.81
C LEU A 86 11.94 9.14 -7.29
N VAL A 87 11.33 10.12 -7.96
CA VAL A 87 11.01 10.03 -9.40
C VAL A 87 12.30 9.92 -10.24
N GLU A 88 13.33 10.69 -9.92
CA GLU A 88 14.63 10.62 -10.61
C GLU A 88 15.28 9.24 -10.49
N LEU A 89 15.10 8.57 -9.35
CA LEU A 89 15.56 7.18 -9.16
C LEU A 89 14.71 6.12 -9.89
N GLY A 90 13.54 6.48 -10.42
CA GLY A 90 12.64 5.54 -11.09
C GLY A 90 11.64 4.85 -10.17
N VAL A 91 11.35 5.42 -9.00
CA VAL A 91 10.28 4.96 -8.11
C VAL A 91 8.92 5.27 -8.73
N GLU A 92 8.00 4.29 -8.69
CA GLU A 92 6.63 4.46 -9.22
C GLU A 92 5.57 4.59 -8.09
N TYR A 93 5.78 3.94 -6.96
CA TYR A 93 4.84 3.89 -5.84
C TYR A 93 5.41 4.52 -4.57
N VAL A 94 4.53 4.94 -3.67
CA VAL A 94 4.96 5.39 -2.34
C VAL A 94 3.91 5.08 -1.29
N VAL A 95 4.32 4.42 -0.19
CA VAL A 95 3.47 4.22 0.99
C VAL A 95 3.36 5.52 1.76
N ILE A 96 2.15 5.92 2.12
CA ILE A 96 1.87 7.17 2.83
C ILE A 96 0.95 6.89 4.02
N GLY A 97 1.30 7.42 5.18
CA GLY A 97 0.46 7.34 6.37
C GLY A 97 0.35 5.96 6.98
N HIS A 98 1.35 5.07 6.78
CA HIS A 98 1.40 3.78 7.44
C HIS A 98 1.26 3.93 8.96
N SER A 99 0.56 2.99 9.61
CA SER A 99 0.26 3.04 11.05
C SER A 99 1.50 3.25 11.93
N GLU A 100 2.64 2.66 11.58
CA GLU A 100 3.90 2.88 12.28
C GLU A 100 4.36 4.34 12.19
N ARG A 101 4.18 5.00 11.05
CA ARG A 101 4.56 6.40 10.88
C ARG A 101 3.64 7.34 11.63
N ARG A 102 2.35 7.02 11.70
CA ARG A 102 1.39 7.74 12.54
C ARG A 102 1.74 7.61 14.02
N THR A 103 2.08 6.40 14.47
CA THR A 103 2.36 6.09 15.88
C THR A 103 3.72 6.60 16.34
N TYR A 104 4.78 6.37 15.57
CA TYR A 104 6.16 6.60 16.01
C TYR A 104 6.77 7.90 15.50
N PHE A 105 6.25 8.46 14.40
CA PHE A 105 6.83 9.62 13.73
C PHE A 105 5.86 10.81 13.64
N GLY A 106 4.72 10.76 14.33
CA GLY A 106 3.80 11.89 14.47
C GLY A 106 3.09 12.28 13.17
N GLU A 107 2.94 11.37 12.20
CA GLU A 107 2.16 11.64 11.00
C GLU A 107 0.67 11.74 11.34
N THR A 108 0.02 12.76 10.78
CA THR A 108 -1.40 13.08 10.99
C THR A 108 -2.17 12.92 9.68
N ASP A 109 -3.50 12.88 9.74
CA ASP A 109 -4.33 12.85 8.52
C ASP A 109 -4.05 14.05 7.60
N GLN A 110 -3.74 15.21 8.18
CA GLN A 110 -3.35 16.39 7.41
C GLN A 110 -2.01 16.19 6.68
N THR A 111 -0.98 15.65 7.35
CA THR A 111 0.32 15.41 6.69
C THR A 111 0.25 14.27 5.68
N VAL A 112 -0.63 13.29 5.89
CA VAL A 112 -0.94 12.23 4.92
C VAL A 112 -1.54 12.84 3.65
N ASN A 113 -2.53 13.73 3.77
CA ASN A 113 -3.10 14.43 2.62
C ASN A 113 -2.06 15.25 1.86
N LEU A 114 -1.24 16.05 2.56
CA LEU A 114 -0.19 16.86 1.92
C LEU A 114 0.81 15.98 1.12
N ARG A 115 1.22 14.82 1.68
CA ARG A 115 2.08 13.85 0.99
C ARG A 115 1.37 13.21 -0.20
N THR A 116 0.10 12.89 -0.07
CA THR A 116 -0.72 12.33 -1.16
C THR A 116 -0.79 13.29 -2.35
N LEU A 117 -1.11 14.56 -2.10
CA LEU A 117 -1.17 15.58 -3.14
C LEU A 117 0.19 15.77 -3.82
N LYS A 118 1.29 15.81 -3.04
CA LYS A 118 2.63 15.94 -3.59
C LYS A 118 3.04 14.72 -4.42
N ALA A 119 2.76 13.52 -3.97
CA ALA A 119 3.03 12.29 -4.72
C ALA A 119 2.31 12.31 -6.08
N LEU A 120 1.01 12.63 -6.08
CA LEU A 120 0.22 12.72 -7.32
C LEU A 120 0.69 13.85 -8.25
N GLU A 121 1.07 15.02 -7.70
CA GLU A 121 1.63 16.14 -8.47
C GLU A 121 2.89 15.71 -9.25
N LYS A 122 3.73 14.86 -8.64
CA LYS A 122 4.99 14.39 -9.22
C LYS A 122 4.87 13.07 -10.00
N GLY A 123 3.67 12.53 -10.14
CA GLY A 123 3.40 11.31 -10.92
C GLY A 123 3.67 10.01 -10.18
N LEU A 124 3.93 10.05 -8.87
CA LEU A 124 3.99 8.86 -8.03
C LEU A 124 2.57 8.34 -7.74
N LYS A 125 2.45 7.04 -7.56
CA LYS A 125 1.21 6.36 -7.18
C LYS A 125 1.20 6.13 -5.66
N PRO A 126 0.44 6.91 -4.88
CA PRO A 126 0.38 6.72 -3.44
C PRO A 126 -0.41 5.46 -3.05
N ILE A 127 0.16 4.68 -2.13
CA ILE A 127 -0.53 3.64 -1.35
C ILE A 127 -0.83 4.25 0.01
N ILE A 128 -2.06 4.69 0.20
CA ILE A 128 -2.47 5.45 1.39
C ILE A 128 -2.99 4.49 2.44
N CYS A 129 -2.38 4.49 3.61
CA CYS A 129 -2.75 3.63 4.73
C CYS A 129 -3.79 4.30 5.63
N VAL A 130 -4.86 3.58 5.92
CA VAL A 130 -5.93 3.96 6.85
C VAL A 130 -6.27 2.77 7.73
N GLY A 131 -6.63 3.03 9.00
CA GLY A 131 -6.93 1.93 9.90
C GLY A 131 -7.27 2.36 11.32
N GLU A 132 -7.88 1.45 12.07
CA GLU A 132 -8.30 1.62 13.44
C GLU A 132 -7.50 0.78 14.43
N THR A 133 -7.39 1.26 15.66
CA THR A 133 -6.86 0.51 16.80
C THR A 133 -7.89 -0.49 17.32
N LEU A 134 -7.46 -1.43 18.18
CA LEU A 134 -8.36 -2.38 18.83
C LEU A 134 -9.43 -1.68 19.65
N GLU A 135 -9.04 -0.69 20.45
CA GLU A 135 -9.97 0.10 21.27
C GLU A 135 -11.04 0.78 20.41
N GLN A 136 -10.65 1.40 19.29
CA GLN A 136 -11.59 2.05 18.38
C GLN A 136 -12.56 1.04 17.75
N ARG A 137 -12.08 -0.17 17.42
CA ARG A 137 -12.91 -1.24 16.90
C ARG A 137 -13.91 -1.74 17.95
N GLU A 138 -13.45 -2.00 19.17
CA GLU A 138 -14.31 -2.48 20.28
C GLU A 138 -15.37 -1.45 20.67
N LEU A 139 -15.08 -0.16 20.52
CA LEU A 139 -16.04 0.93 20.71
C LEU A 139 -16.98 1.15 19.51
N GLY A 140 -16.84 0.38 18.41
CA GLY A 140 -17.71 0.48 17.25
C GLY A 140 -17.37 1.65 16.30
N TYR A 141 -16.19 2.22 16.36
CA TYR A 141 -15.80 3.40 15.56
C TYR A 141 -15.14 3.05 14.22
N THR A 142 -14.98 1.77 13.85
CA THR A 142 -14.29 1.33 12.63
C THR A 142 -14.80 2.06 11.39
N GLU A 143 -16.10 1.99 11.10
CA GLU A 143 -16.68 2.65 9.92
C GLU A 143 -16.43 4.15 9.90
N THR A 144 -16.75 4.83 11.00
CA THR A 144 -16.61 6.29 11.12
C THR A 144 -15.17 6.73 10.91
N LEU A 145 -14.22 6.01 11.51
CA LEU A 145 -12.81 6.35 11.42
C LEU A 145 -12.25 6.11 10.02
N LEU A 146 -12.55 4.95 9.41
CA LEU A 146 -12.08 4.65 8.07
C LEU A 146 -12.64 5.62 7.04
N LYS A 147 -13.92 5.99 7.15
CA LYS A 147 -14.53 7.02 6.30
C LYS A 147 -13.87 8.38 6.50
N TYR A 148 -13.61 8.78 7.74
CA TYR A 148 -12.94 10.03 8.06
C TYR A 148 -11.53 10.07 7.49
N GLN A 149 -10.68 9.08 7.79
CA GLN A 149 -9.30 9.03 7.32
C GLN A 149 -9.21 9.00 5.79
N THR A 150 -10.08 8.22 5.14
CA THR A 150 -10.14 8.15 3.67
C THR A 150 -10.48 9.51 3.06
N LYS A 151 -11.53 10.17 3.55
CA LYS A 151 -11.94 11.50 3.05
C LYS A 151 -10.86 12.56 3.30
N MET A 152 -10.24 12.54 4.48
CA MET A 152 -9.15 13.47 4.80
C MET A 152 -7.94 13.27 3.87
N ALA A 153 -7.52 12.02 3.65
CA ALA A 153 -6.41 11.72 2.77
C ALA A 153 -6.66 12.14 1.31
N LEU A 154 -7.92 12.08 0.86
CA LEU A 154 -8.34 12.42 -0.50
C LEU A 154 -8.83 13.87 -0.67
N THR A 155 -8.73 14.71 0.35
CA THR A 155 -9.09 16.14 0.24
C THR A 155 -8.30 16.79 -0.89
N ASN A 156 -9.01 17.48 -1.81
CA ASN A 156 -8.46 18.12 -3.01
C ASN A 156 -7.84 17.18 -4.06
N VAL A 157 -7.99 15.87 -3.93
CA VAL A 157 -7.66 14.91 -4.99
C VAL A 157 -8.79 14.92 -6.02
N THR A 158 -8.48 14.99 -7.30
CA THR A 158 -9.51 14.95 -8.36
C THR A 158 -9.89 13.51 -8.72
N ALA A 159 -11.06 13.30 -9.32
CA ALA A 159 -11.49 11.98 -9.79
C ALA A 159 -10.51 11.35 -10.78
N ASP A 160 -9.87 12.15 -11.64
CA ASP A 160 -8.83 11.66 -12.55
C ASP A 160 -7.56 11.19 -11.83
N GLN A 161 -7.17 11.87 -10.77
CA GLN A 161 -6.01 11.48 -9.97
C GLN A 161 -6.25 10.18 -9.19
N LEU A 162 -7.52 9.87 -8.83
CA LEU A 162 -7.87 8.63 -8.14
C LEU A 162 -7.49 7.35 -8.92
N LYS A 163 -7.36 7.42 -10.22
CA LYS A 163 -6.88 6.30 -11.06
C LYS A 163 -5.46 5.84 -10.69
N ASN A 164 -4.70 6.71 -10.03
CA ASN A 164 -3.33 6.46 -9.56
C ASN A 164 -3.24 6.26 -8.04
N VAL A 165 -4.37 6.24 -7.34
CA VAL A 165 -4.40 6.05 -5.88
C VAL A 165 -4.73 4.60 -5.55
N VAL A 166 -3.99 4.06 -4.59
CA VAL A 166 -4.29 2.81 -3.90
C VAL A 166 -4.55 3.13 -2.45
N ILE A 167 -5.55 2.50 -1.83
CA ILE A 167 -5.77 2.62 -0.39
C ILE A 167 -5.54 1.27 0.27
N ALA A 168 -4.77 1.24 1.35
CA ALA A 168 -4.52 0.05 2.15
C ALA A 168 -5.22 0.16 3.50
N TYR A 169 -6.20 -0.70 3.73
CA TYR A 169 -6.84 -0.82 5.04
C TYR A 169 -5.95 -1.62 5.99
N GLU A 170 -5.53 -0.99 7.06
CA GLU A 170 -4.72 -1.58 8.12
C GLU A 170 -5.56 -1.81 9.38
N PRO A 171 -6.04 -3.03 9.68
CA PRO A 171 -6.52 -3.35 11.02
C PRO A 171 -5.31 -3.34 11.98
N ILE A 172 -5.01 -2.16 12.58
CA ILE A 172 -3.76 -1.93 13.35
C ILE A 172 -3.61 -2.98 14.47
N TRP A 173 -4.73 -3.40 15.05
CA TRP A 173 -4.80 -4.44 16.08
C TRP A 173 -4.36 -5.84 15.60
N ALA A 174 -4.27 -6.05 14.28
CA ALA A 174 -3.84 -7.30 13.66
C ALA A 174 -2.45 -7.20 13.01
N ILE A 175 -1.69 -6.11 13.24
CA ILE A 175 -0.35 -5.91 12.68
C ILE A 175 0.69 -6.19 13.76
N GLY A 176 1.50 -7.25 13.56
CA GLY A 176 2.60 -7.57 14.48
C GLY A 176 2.18 -8.04 15.88
N THR A 177 0.89 -8.29 16.12
CA THR A 177 0.34 -8.67 17.43
C THR A 177 0.13 -10.17 17.60
N GLY A 178 0.32 -10.95 16.52
CA GLY A 178 -0.07 -12.37 16.46
C GLY A 178 -1.56 -12.60 16.22
N LYS A 179 -2.39 -11.56 16.24
CA LYS A 179 -3.80 -11.62 15.81
C LYS A 179 -3.86 -11.43 14.30
N THR A 180 -4.84 -12.07 13.66
CA THR A 180 -5.10 -11.92 12.23
C THR A 180 -6.57 -11.54 12.06
N ALA A 181 -6.84 -10.50 11.28
CA ALA A 181 -8.21 -10.19 10.88
C ALA A 181 -8.74 -11.35 10.01
N THR A 182 -10.00 -11.73 10.20
CA THR A 182 -10.64 -12.68 9.30
C THR A 182 -10.81 -12.05 7.91
N ALA A 183 -11.01 -12.88 6.90
CA ALA A 183 -11.25 -12.37 5.55
C ALA A 183 -12.54 -11.53 5.47
N ASP A 184 -13.56 -11.86 6.26
CA ASP A 184 -14.79 -11.06 6.35
C ASP A 184 -14.54 -9.70 7.01
N GLN A 185 -13.71 -9.64 8.06
CA GLN A 185 -13.32 -8.37 8.69
C GLN A 185 -12.48 -7.49 7.75
N ALA A 186 -11.62 -8.10 6.94
CA ALA A 186 -10.86 -7.39 5.91
C ALA A 186 -11.79 -6.84 4.81
N ASP A 187 -12.75 -7.65 4.34
CA ASP A 187 -13.75 -7.24 3.35
C ASP A 187 -14.63 -6.10 3.86
N GLU A 188 -15.09 -6.20 5.11
CA GLU A 188 -15.87 -5.16 5.79
C GLU A 188 -15.11 -3.83 5.84
N GLY A 189 -13.86 -3.82 6.33
CA GLY A 189 -13.06 -2.61 6.43
C GLY A 189 -12.76 -1.99 5.05
N ASN A 190 -12.38 -2.81 4.06
CA ASN A 190 -12.21 -2.35 2.68
C ASN A 190 -13.53 -1.83 2.10
N GLY A 191 -14.67 -2.41 2.47
CA GLY A 191 -16.00 -1.95 2.10
C GLY A 191 -16.31 -0.55 2.63
N TYR A 192 -15.95 -0.24 3.87
CA TYR A 192 -16.11 1.11 4.45
C TYR A 192 -15.23 2.16 3.74
N VAL A 193 -14.00 1.78 3.37
CA VAL A 193 -13.12 2.63 2.56
C VAL A 193 -13.76 2.91 1.20
N ARG A 194 -14.26 1.89 0.51
CA ARG A 194 -14.95 2.04 -0.78
C ARG A 194 -16.20 2.91 -0.68
N ALA A 195 -16.99 2.73 0.38
CA ALA A 195 -18.15 3.57 0.64
C ALA A 195 -17.78 5.04 0.84
N ALA A 196 -16.66 5.32 1.54
CA ALA A 196 -16.17 6.70 1.70
C ALA A 196 -15.79 7.35 0.37
N ILE A 197 -15.16 6.58 -0.55
CA ILE A 197 -14.84 7.06 -1.90
C ILE A 197 -16.14 7.30 -2.69
N ALA A 198 -17.12 6.39 -2.61
CA ALA A 198 -18.39 6.54 -3.28
C ALA A 198 -19.18 7.76 -2.80
N GLU A 199 -19.14 8.05 -1.51
CA GLU A 199 -19.76 9.26 -0.94
C GLU A 199 -19.10 10.57 -1.44
N ALA A 200 -17.80 10.54 -1.74
CA ALA A 200 -17.06 11.73 -2.17
C ALA A 200 -17.04 11.92 -3.70
N TYR A 201 -17.01 10.83 -4.48
CA TYR A 201 -16.74 10.86 -5.92
C TYR A 201 -17.80 10.12 -6.78
N GLY A 202 -18.76 9.46 -6.15
CA GLY A 202 -19.74 8.62 -6.82
C GLY A 202 -19.33 7.14 -6.90
N ALA A 203 -20.34 6.27 -7.00
CA ALA A 203 -20.17 4.82 -6.98
C ALA A 203 -19.29 4.31 -8.15
N ASP A 204 -19.49 4.85 -9.35
CA ASP A 204 -18.74 4.43 -10.55
C ASP A 204 -17.24 4.67 -10.38
N VAL A 205 -16.85 5.79 -9.79
CA VAL A 205 -15.45 6.11 -9.50
C VAL A 205 -14.91 5.18 -8.41
N ALA A 206 -15.66 4.96 -7.34
CA ALA A 206 -15.25 4.09 -6.24
C ALA A 206 -15.00 2.64 -6.71
N GLU A 207 -15.75 2.17 -7.70
CA GLU A 207 -15.55 0.84 -8.29
C GLU A 207 -14.26 0.68 -9.09
N THR A 208 -13.59 1.78 -9.43
CA THR A 208 -12.30 1.72 -10.16
C THR A 208 -11.07 1.80 -9.27
N VAL A 209 -11.23 2.16 -7.99
CA VAL A 209 -10.11 2.34 -7.07
C VAL A 209 -9.69 1.01 -6.45
N THR A 210 -8.40 0.70 -6.52
CA THR A 210 -7.82 -0.49 -5.86
C THR A 210 -7.71 -0.27 -4.35
N ILE A 211 -8.28 -1.20 -3.57
CA ILE A 211 -8.22 -1.20 -2.11
C ILE A 211 -7.56 -2.49 -1.64
N GLN A 212 -6.44 -2.37 -0.94
CA GLN A 212 -5.64 -3.48 -0.43
C GLN A 212 -6.00 -3.83 1.01
N ASN A 213 -5.87 -5.11 1.37
CA ASN A 213 -5.75 -5.49 2.76
C ASN A 213 -4.34 -5.19 3.27
N GLY A 214 -4.20 -4.29 4.25
CA GLY A 214 -2.94 -3.96 4.94
C GLY A 214 -2.72 -4.75 6.23
N GLY A 215 -3.65 -5.63 6.60
CA GLY A 215 -3.50 -6.56 7.71
C GLY A 215 -2.59 -7.75 7.38
N SER A 216 -2.49 -8.69 8.33
CA SER A 216 -1.66 -9.87 8.15
C SER A 216 -2.16 -10.73 6.99
N MET A 217 -1.40 -10.74 5.90
CA MET A 217 -1.61 -11.58 4.73
C MET A 217 -0.36 -12.44 4.50
N ASN A 218 -0.55 -13.72 4.26
CA ASN A 218 0.52 -14.71 4.08
C ASN A 218 0.08 -15.82 3.12
N ALA A 219 0.99 -16.76 2.81
CA ALA A 219 0.72 -17.84 1.88
C ALA A 219 -0.49 -18.74 2.24
N LYS A 220 -0.92 -18.78 3.51
CA LYS A 220 -2.02 -19.65 3.96
C LYS A 220 -3.40 -19.01 3.81
N ASN A 221 -3.49 -17.68 3.91
CA ASN A 221 -4.77 -16.96 3.88
C ASN A 221 -4.96 -16.08 2.63
N ALA A 222 -3.97 -16.03 1.74
CA ALA A 222 -4.00 -15.18 0.56
C ALA A 222 -5.18 -15.50 -0.38
N ASP A 223 -5.43 -16.78 -0.67
CA ASP A 223 -6.55 -17.20 -1.52
C ASP A 223 -7.90 -16.77 -0.96
N GLU A 224 -8.12 -16.93 0.35
CA GLU A 224 -9.36 -16.52 1.02
C GLU A 224 -9.55 -15.00 0.97
N LEU A 225 -8.50 -14.23 1.31
CA LEU A 225 -8.53 -12.77 1.29
C LEU A 225 -8.80 -12.22 -0.12
N THR A 226 -8.09 -12.72 -1.14
CA THR A 226 -8.24 -12.25 -2.53
C THR A 226 -9.55 -12.69 -3.18
N SER A 227 -10.27 -13.66 -2.61
CA SER A 227 -11.62 -14.05 -3.04
C SER A 227 -12.69 -13.03 -2.67
N LYS A 228 -12.44 -12.16 -1.69
CA LYS A 228 -13.40 -11.18 -1.20
C LYS A 228 -13.68 -10.06 -2.19
N VAL A 229 -14.88 -9.50 -2.14
CA VAL A 229 -15.37 -8.52 -3.14
C VAL A 229 -14.61 -7.20 -3.07
N ASN A 230 -14.28 -6.73 -1.87
CA ASN A 230 -13.64 -5.44 -1.67
C ASN A 230 -12.12 -5.51 -1.48
N VAL A 231 -11.53 -6.72 -1.45
CA VAL A 231 -10.08 -6.91 -1.31
C VAL A 231 -9.45 -7.04 -2.70
N ASP A 232 -8.75 -5.99 -3.14
CA ASP A 232 -8.14 -5.92 -4.47
C ASP A 232 -6.63 -6.18 -4.43
N GLY A 233 -6.16 -6.86 -3.41
CA GLY A 233 -4.76 -7.20 -3.21
C GLY A 233 -4.30 -7.01 -1.77
N GLY A 234 -3.00 -6.78 -1.58
CA GLY A 234 -2.46 -6.64 -0.24
C GLY A 234 -1.21 -5.77 -0.15
N LEU A 235 -1.07 -5.10 0.99
CA LEU A 235 0.17 -4.46 1.43
C LEU A 235 0.85 -5.40 2.45
N ILE A 236 1.91 -6.08 2.03
CA ILE A 236 2.47 -7.27 2.68
C ILE A 236 3.72 -6.90 3.48
N GLY A 237 3.70 -7.15 4.79
CA GLY A 237 4.88 -6.98 5.65
C GLY A 237 5.85 -8.17 5.57
N GLY A 238 6.05 -8.87 6.66
CA GLY A 238 7.07 -9.91 6.83
C GLY A 238 7.12 -11.02 5.77
N ALA A 239 5.95 -11.41 5.19
CA ALA A 239 5.92 -12.39 4.12
C ALA A 239 6.58 -11.90 2.82
N SER A 240 6.69 -10.57 2.61
CA SER A 240 7.38 -9.99 1.46
C SER A 240 8.92 -10.03 1.56
N LEU A 241 9.45 -10.43 2.72
CA LEU A 241 10.89 -10.62 2.94
C LEU A 241 11.37 -12.04 2.58
N LYS A 242 10.47 -12.87 2.02
CA LYS A 242 10.76 -14.24 1.56
C LYS A 242 10.18 -14.43 0.17
N ALA A 243 11.04 -14.69 -0.80
CA ALA A 243 10.65 -14.79 -2.20
C ALA A 243 9.55 -15.83 -2.46
N GLU A 244 9.65 -17.02 -1.86
CA GLU A 244 8.63 -18.07 -1.99
C GLU A 244 7.30 -17.66 -1.40
N ASP A 245 7.26 -17.20 -0.13
CA ASP A 245 6.01 -16.78 0.54
C ASP A 245 5.32 -15.66 -0.23
N PHE A 246 6.08 -14.66 -0.69
CA PHE A 246 5.56 -13.54 -1.47
C PHE A 246 5.01 -14.01 -2.82
N SER A 247 5.70 -14.91 -3.51
CA SER A 247 5.26 -15.44 -4.81
C SER A 247 3.93 -16.20 -4.71
N ILE A 248 3.67 -16.91 -3.60
CA ILE A 248 2.39 -17.59 -3.37
C ILE A 248 1.25 -16.56 -3.24
N ILE A 249 1.50 -15.45 -2.52
CA ILE A 249 0.51 -14.36 -2.38
C ILE A 249 0.25 -13.71 -3.74
N VAL A 250 1.29 -13.45 -4.52
CA VAL A 250 1.17 -12.89 -5.89
C VAL A 250 0.34 -13.82 -6.79
N LYS A 251 0.59 -15.13 -6.74
CA LYS A 251 -0.18 -16.13 -7.51
C LYS A 251 -1.64 -16.19 -7.08
N ALA A 252 -1.94 -16.05 -5.78
CA ALA A 252 -3.31 -16.00 -5.28
C ALA A 252 -4.09 -14.80 -5.85
N ALA A 253 -3.46 -13.63 -5.97
CA ALA A 253 -4.07 -12.42 -6.55
C ALA A 253 -4.17 -12.44 -8.07
N SER A 254 -3.44 -13.31 -8.76
CA SER A 254 -3.41 -13.44 -10.21
C SER A 254 -4.46 -14.41 -10.78
N LYS A 255 -5.23 -15.09 -9.93
CA LYS A 255 -6.30 -16.06 -10.31
C LYS A 255 -7.54 -15.42 -10.90
#